data_f7513e4cde9c2ace1c769a4c07af5bb1
#
_entry.id   f7513e4cde9c2ace1c769a4c07af5bb1
#
_cell.length_a   1.000
_cell.length_b   1.000
_cell.length_c   1.000
_cell.angle_alpha   90.00
_cell.angle_beta   90.00
_cell.angle_gamma   90.00
#
_symmetry.space_group_name_H-M   'P 1'
#
loop_
_entity.id
_entity.type
_entity.pdbx_description
1 polymer ?
#
loop_
_entity_poly.entity_id
_entity_poly.type
_entity_poly.pdbx_seq_one_letter_code
_entity_poly.pdbx_strand_id
1 'polypeptide(L)'
;VAKQLVNRSAARPLLWLAALLAVYLCAPFVASVPQLGAADWANVDWRAVWSAVGISAASASVASLVILLGGVPLGHLLARSNSRKMALLGFVVQLPLALPPLTSGVLLLFLLGPYSWVGQFTDGALTDSFAGIVLAEVFVAAPFLIIAAKSAFAAVDPVLDDVAATLGHHAGSRFFRVMLPVAWPAIRAGLALAWLRAFGEFGATVMVAYHPYSLPVYTYVVFGGQGLPAMMPLLLPTLAIAIVCAALSVYSVRQKSALEQTENGDDAPEPGTDLTASRGETAGRRLAFHLQRRLGAFELDIAWTPATRRLAIIGPSGSGKSLALRLIAGLESNASCSVRLGATDLSPLPPERRQIGYMPQDYGLFPHMTVAQQLAFPVDADAASARYWLDHLGLAQLVARLPHQLSFGQRQRVALARALTRHSELLLFDEPSAALDTPRRRRLQQSLRALQREIAAVTIIVTHDPDEAALLADEVLVVEQGRVLQAGAIAAVFEQPASMRVAELLGLHNVGEGSVTAPGRIEIGNGLTIATAHGDQEIAVGQRMMWRISSHAVHLCPDGAHAGVVEAVELRRGERYVRLNIAGVRFDIANGDTRLREGSPCRIDIDDAGVSVWKLS
;
A
#
# COMPACT_ATOMS: atom_id res chain seq x y z
N VAL A 1 11.68 25.89 -8.37
CA VAL A 1 12.85 26.57 -8.96
C VAL A 1 14.12 26.31 -8.14
N ALA A 2 14.07 26.12 -6.80
CA ALA A 2 15.28 25.93 -5.97
C ALA A 2 15.92 24.52 -6.06
N LYS A 3 15.24 23.47 -6.59
CA LYS A 3 15.79 22.10 -6.74
C LYS A 3 16.57 21.87 -8.05
N GLN A 4 16.58 22.80 -8.99
CA GLN A 4 17.28 22.67 -10.29
C GLN A 4 18.68 23.30 -10.34
N LEU A 5 19.13 24.01 -9.30
CA LEU A 5 20.43 24.69 -9.28
C LEU A 5 21.52 24.01 -8.45
N VAL A 6 21.22 22.92 -7.77
CA VAL A 6 22.22 22.13 -7.03
C VAL A 6 22.77 21.05 -7.95
N ASN A 7 24.04 21.20 -8.36
CA ASN A 7 24.92 20.17 -8.90
C ASN A 7 25.11 20.00 -10.42
N ARG A 8 25.20 21.07 -11.20
CA ARG A 8 25.84 20.94 -12.53
C ARG A 8 27.36 20.77 -12.48
N SER A 9 28.06 21.20 -11.43
CA SER A 9 29.51 21.09 -11.31
C SER A 9 29.99 19.75 -10.73
N ALA A 10 29.28 19.16 -9.77
CA ALA A 10 29.59 17.86 -9.19
C ALA A 10 29.21 16.68 -10.12
N ALA A 11 28.28 16.86 -11.06
CA ALA A 11 27.88 15.83 -12.01
C ALA A 11 28.86 15.65 -13.20
N ARG A 12 29.74 16.63 -13.46
CA ARG A 12 30.67 16.57 -14.61
C ARG A 12 31.59 15.34 -14.61
N PRO A 13 32.28 14.98 -13.52
CA PRO A 13 33.15 13.78 -13.52
C PRO A 13 32.35 12.49 -13.71
N LEU A 14 31.13 12.38 -13.14
CA LEU A 14 30.27 11.23 -13.36
C LEU A 14 29.78 11.11 -14.80
N LEU A 15 29.49 12.22 -15.45
CA LEU A 15 29.13 12.25 -16.89
C LEU A 15 30.29 11.81 -17.78
N TRP A 16 31.53 12.21 -17.47
CA TRP A 16 32.70 11.77 -18.19
C TRP A 16 32.96 10.26 -18.02
N LEU A 17 32.80 9.73 -16.80
CA LEU A 17 32.92 8.28 -16.56
C LEU A 17 31.82 7.50 -17.31
N ALA A 18 30.59 8.00 -17.30
CA ALA A 18 29.49 7.40 -18.05
C ALA A 18 29.73 7.44 -19.56
N ALA A 19 30.24 8.59 -20.09
CA ALA A 19 30.59 8.74 -21.50
C ALA A 19 31.73 7.80 -21.89
N LEU A 20 32.77 7.69 -21.06
CA LEU A 20 33.90 6.78 -21.29
C LEU A 20 33.44 5.32 -21.39
N LEU A 21 32.58 4.89 -20.44
CA LEU A 21 32.01 3.55 -20.48
C LEU A 21 31.14 3.32 -21.72
N ALA A 22 30.31 4.31 -22.09
CA ALA A 22 29.49 4.22 -23.29
C ALA A 22 30.35 4.11 -24.57
N VAL A 23 31.41 4.90 -24.67
CA VAL A 23 32.38 4.81 -25.79
C VAL A 23 33.05 3.43 -25.82
N TYR A 24 33.49 2.92 -24.67
CA TYR A 24 34.08 1.58 -24.57
C TYR A 24 33.12 0.49 -25.04
N LEU A 25 31.83 0.56 -24.61
CA LEU A 25 30.82 -0.41 -25.02
C LEU A 25 30.46 -0.31 -26.52
N CYS A 26 30.55 0.87 -27.13
CA CYS A 26 30.30 1.06 -28.55
C CYS A 26 31.53 0.71 -29.43
N ALA A 27 32.73 0.82 -28.88
CA ALA A 27 33.98 0.65 -29.65
C ALA A 27 34.10 -0.69 -30.39
N PRO A 28 33.76 -1.88 -29.82
CA PRO A 28 33.82 -3.15 -30.54
C PRO A 28 32.91 -3.19 -31.78
N PHE A 29 31.74 -2.58 -31.73
CA PHE A 29 30.82 -2.51 -32.88
C PHE A 29 31.38 -1.62 -33.97
N VAL A 30 31.98 -0.49 -33.64
CA VAL A 30 32.63 0.40 -34.60
C VAL A 30 33.87 -0.28 -35.20
N ALA A 31 34.68 -0.96 -34.38
CA ALA A 31 35.88 -1.68 -34.82
C ALA A 31 35.56 -2.89 -35.72
N SER A 32 34.36 -3.46 -35.65
CA SER A 32 33.95 -4.57 -36.51
C SER A 32 33.60 -4.13 -37.95
N VAL A 33 33.22 -2.85 -38.16
CA VAL A 33 32.77 -2.35 -39.48
C VAL A 33 33.83 -2.49 -40.58
N PRO A 34 35.10 -2.10 -40.40
CA PRO A 34 36.14 -2.29 -41.41
C PRO A 34 36.40 -3.77 -41.75
N GLN A 35 36.21 -4.68 -40.77
CA GLN A 35 36.40 -6.11 -40.95
C GLN A 35 35.36 -6.76 -41.86
N LEU A 36 34.16 -6.14 -42.02
CA LEU A 36 33.13 -6.59 -42.95
C LEU A 36 33.60 -6.53 -44.42
N GLY A 37 34.52 -5.62 -44.74
CA GLY A 37 35.15 -5.55 -46.08
C GLY A 37 36.12 -6.69 -46.39
N ALA A 38 36.69 -7.30 -45.34
CA ALA A 38 37.60 -8.44 -45.47
C ALA A 38 36.89 -9.81 -45.30
N ALA A 39 35.56 -9.79 -45.13
CA ALA A 39 34.75 -10.99 -44.92
C ALA A 39 34.57 -11.78 -46.22
N ASP A 40 34.55 -13.10 -46.10
CA ASP A 40 34.35 -14.00 -47.24
C ASP A 40 32.82 -14.20 -47.49
N TRP A 41 32.24 -13.25 -48.22
CA TRP A 41 30.82 -13.27 -48.58
C TRP A 41 30.46 -14.31 -49.64
N ALA A 42 31.44 -14.71 -50.48
CA ALA A 42 31.19 -15.57 -51.63
C ALA A 42 31.00 -17.04 -51.23
N ASN A 43 31.66 -17.48 -50.17
CA ASN A 43 31.65 -18.88 -49.74
C ASN A 43 30.72 -19.16 -48.53
N VAL A 44 29.83 -18.21 -48.18
CA VAL A 44 28.88 -18.40 -47.07
C VAL A 44 27.81 -19.40 -47.45
N ASP A 45 27.67 -20.45 -46.67
CA ASP A 45 26.49 -21.33 -46.73
C ASP A 45 25.29 -20.70 -45.99
N TRP A 46 24.60 -19.82 -46.69
CA TRP A 46 23.41 -19.14 -46.15
C TRP A 46 22.30 -20.09 -45.71
N ARG A 47 22.20 -21.29 -46.31
CA ARG A 47 21.21 -22.28 -45.89
C ARG A 47 21.51 -22.80 -44.48
N ALA A 48 22.78 -23.15 -44.23
CA ALA A 48 23.23 -23.59 -42.92
C ALA A 48 23.09 -22.46 -41.86
N VAL A 49 23.45 -21.21 -42.26
CA VAL A 49 23.30 -20.02 -41.37
C VAL A 49 21.83 -19.84 -40.93
N TRP A 50 20.90 -19.80 -41.88
CA TRP A 50 19.49 -19.62 -41.54
C TRP A 50 18.90 -20.81 -40.81
N SER A 51 19.37 -22.03 -41.07
CA SER A 51 19.02 -23.20 -40.25
C SER A 51 19.47 -23.03 -38.81
N ALA A 52 20.71 -22.63 -38.56
CA ALA A 52 21.25 -22.38 -37.24
C ALA A 52 20.53 -21.24 -36.51
N VAL A 53 20.19 -20.14 -37.22
CA VAL A 53 19.34 -19.06 -36.69
C VAL A 53 17.97 -19.58 -36.26
N GLY A 54 17.35 -20.39 -37.12
CA GLY A 54 16.04 -21.00 -36.86
C GLY A 54 16.05 -21.90 -35.61
N ILE A 55 17.12 -22.74 -35.49
CA ILE A 55 17.30 -23.62 -34.32
C ILE A 55 17.47 -22.78 -33.04
N SER A 56 18.37 -21.77 -33.04
CA SER A 56 18.57 -20.92 -31.89
C SER A 56 17.31 -20.12 -31.49
N ALA A 57 16.57 -19.60 -32.47
CA ALA A 57 15.34 -18.85 -32.19
C ALA A 57 14.23 -19.75 -31.64
N ALA A 58 14.11 -20.96 -32.20
CA ALA A 58 13.12 -21.94 -31.73
C ALA A 58 13.46 -22.45 -30.33
N SER A 59 14.72 -22.86 -30.08
CA SER A 59 15.15 -23.36 -28.77
C SER A 59 15.06 -22.29 -27.69
N ALA A 60 15.52 -21.06 -27.95
CA ALA A 60 15.39 -19.93 -27.02
C ALA A 60 13.93 -19.59 -26.71
N SER A 61 13.03 -19.71 -27.71
CA SER A 61 11.61 -19.46 -27.48
C SER A 61 10.96 -20.54 -26.63
N VAL A 62 11.28 -21.83 -26.88
CA VAL A 62 10.80 -22.95 -26.05
C VAL A 62 11.40 -22.85 -24.65
N ALA A 63 12.71 -22.60 -24.51
CA ALA A 63 13.36 -22.40 -23.23
C ALA A 63 12.71 -21.24 -22.43
N SER A 64 12.45 -20.10 -23.09
CA SER A 64 11.80 -18.95 -22.47
C SER A 64 10.37 -19.25 -22.01
N LEU A 65 9.63 -20.07 -22.77
CA LEU A 65 8.29 -20.52 -22.35
C LEU A 65 8.35 -21.39 -21.11
N VAL A 66 9.28 -22.35 -21.06
CA VAL A 66 9.51 -23.20 -19.88
C VAL A 66 9.90 -22.36 -18.67
N ILE A 67 10.82 -21.40 -18.85
CA ILE A 67 11.27 -20.48 -17.81
C ILE A 67 10.11 -19.58 -17.35
N LEU A 68 9.24 -19.12 -18.25
CA LEU A 68 8.08 -18.30 -17.91
C LEU A 68 7.10 -19.08 -17.03
N LEU A 69 6.74 -20.30 -17.43
CA LEU A 69 5.76 -21.13 -16.73
C LEU A 69 6.24 -21.56 -15.33
N GLY A 70 7.51 -21.89 -15.18
CA GLY A 70 8.10 -22.30 -13.89
C GLY A 70 8.70 -21.15 -13.09
N GLY A 71 9.37 -20.21 -13.76
CA GLY A 71 10.12 -19.13 -13.13
C GLY A 71 9.27 -18.03 -12.54
N VAL A 72 8.13 -17.69 -13.15
CA VAL A 72 7.23 -16.66 -12.60
C VAL A 72 6.59 -17.10 -11.28
N PRO A 73 5.98 -18.30 -11.16
CA PRO A 73 5.50 -18.81 -9.88
C PRO A 73 6.62 -18.92 -8.83
N LEU A 74 7.79 -19.41 -9.22
CA LEU A 74 8.93 -19.50 -8.32
C LEU A 74 9.40 -18.13 -7.84
N GLY A 75 9.49 -17.13 -8.73
CA GLY A 75 9.79 -15.75 -8.38
C GLY A 75 8.78 -15.16 -7.39
N HIS A 76 7.49 -15.45 -7.57
CA HIS A 76 6.44 -15.03 -6.63
C HIS A 76 6.61 -15.68 -5.25
N LEU A 77 6.86 -16.99 -5.18
CA LEU A 77 7.11 -17.69 -3.92
C LEU A 77 8.35 -17.15 -3.19
N LEU A 78 9.44 -16.90 -3.93
CA LEU A 78 10.66 -16.32 -3.38
C LEU A 78 10.49 -14.88 -2.90
N ALA A 79 9.57 -14.11 -3.49
CA ALA A 79 9.27 -12.74 -3.10
C ALA A 79 8.44 -12.66 -1.80
N ARG A 80 7.55 -13.62 -1.57
CA ARG A 80 6.59 -13.61 -0.47
C ARG A 80 6.99 -14.44 0.74
N SER A 81 8.04 -15.25 0.65
CA SER A 81 8.46 -16.14 1.73
C SER A 81 9.73 -15.67 2.41
N ASN A 82 9.67 -15.52 3.73
CA ASN A 82 10.82 -15.23 4.60
C ASN A 82 11.47 -16.51 5.19
N SER A 83 11.11 -17.70 4.68
CA SER A 83 11.65 -18.94 5.23
C SER A 83 13.10 -19.19 4.81
N ARG A 84 13.91 -19.77 5.72
CA ARG A 84 15.31 -20.13 5.42
C ARG A 84 15.43 -21.09 4.23
N LYS A 85 14.45 -21.99 4.03
CA LYS A 85 14.42 -22.91 2.89
C LYS A 85 14.27 -22.17 1.56
N MET A 86 13.40 -21.14 1.51
CA MET A 86 13.23 -20.32 0.31
C MET A 86 14.44 -19.41 0.06
N ALA A 87 15.10 -18.92 1.11
CA ALA A 87 16.35 -18.18 0.95
C ALA A 87 17.46 -19.08 0.34
N LEU A 88 17.58 -20.32 0.81
CA LEU A 88 18.51 -21.29 0.22
C LEU A 88 18.15 -21.63 -1.24
N LEU A 89 16.87 -21.84 -1.55
CA LEU A 89 16.43 -22.05 -2.93
C LEU A 89 16.75 -20.85 -3.82
N GLY A 90 16.52 -19.63 -3.33
CA GLY A 90 16.89 -18.41 -4.03
C GLY A 90 18.40 -18.26 -4.28
N PHE A 91 19.22 -18.76 -3.37
CA PHE A 91 20.68 -18.86 -3.58
C PHE A 91 21.01 -19.88 -4.66
N VAL A 92 20.44 -21.08 -4.61
CA VAL A 92 20.67 -22.14 -5.62
C VAL A 92 20.28 -21.66 -7.02
N VAL A 93 19.17 -20.94 -7.16
CA VAL A 93 18.73 -20.35 -8.45
C VAL A 93 19.78 -19.40 -9.04
N GLN A 94 20.59 -18.76 -8.20
CA GLN A 94 21.61 -17.81 -8.67
C GLN A 94 22.94 -18.49 -9.06
N LEU A 95 23.18 -19.75 -8.67
CA LEU A 95 24.44 -20.44 -8.94
C LEU A 95 24.82 -20.48 -10.43
N PRO A 96 23.89 -20.71 -11.40
CA PRO A 96 24.24 -20.71 -12.81
C PRO A 96 24.85 -19.39 -13.31
N LEU A 97 24.53 -18.25 -12.65
CA LEU A 97 25.10 -16.95 -13.01
C LEU A 97 26.58 -16.83 -12.61
N ALA A 98 26.98 -17.52 -11.55
CA ALA A 98 28.35 -17.48 -11.03
C ALA A 98 29.26 -18.50 -11.73
N LEU A 99 28.67 -19.50 -12.41
CA LEU A 99 29.43 -20.55 -13.06
C LEU A 99 29.90 -20.11 -14.46
N PRO A 100 31.15 -20.42 -14.85
CA PRO A 100 31.56 -20.30 -16.25
C PRO A 100 30.64 -21.14 -17.16
N PRO A 101 30.28 -20.67 -18.36
CA PRO A 101 29.33 -21.36 -19.23
C PRO A 101 29.71 -22.83 -19.57
N LEU A 102 30.99 -23.09 -19.81
CA LEU A 102 31.48 -24.46 -20.06
C LEU A 102 31.28 -25.36 -18.81
N THR A 103 31.55 -24.84 -17.60
CA THR A 103 31.35 -25.58 -16.35
C THR A 103 29.88 -25.94 -16.16
N SER A 104 28.98 -25.02 -16.50
CA SER A 104 27.52 -25.26 -16.49
C SER A 104 27.16 -26.42 -17.41
N GLY A 105 27.76 -26.51 -18.59
CA GLY A 105 27.58 -27.62 -19.54
C GLY A 105 28.08 -28.95 -18.98
N VAL A 106 29.23 -28.98 -18.33
CA VAL A 106 29.77 -30.19 -17.69
C VAL A 106 28.84 -30.69 -16.56
N LEU A 107 28.34 -29.77 -15.73
CA LEU A 107 27.37 -30.13 -14.68
C LEU A 107 26.08 -30.71 -15.26
N LEU A 108 25.59 -30.15 -16.36
CA LEU A 108 24.44 -30.67 -17.07
C LEU A 108 24.72 -32.06 -17.68
N LEU A 109 25.93 -32.32 -18.19
CA LEU A 109 26.31 -33.65 -18.66
C LEU A 109 26.28 -34.70 -17.54
N PHE A 110 26.67 -34.34 -16.32
CA PHE A 110 26.52 -35.26 -15.17
C PHE A 110 25.06 -35.60 -14.86
N LEU A 111 24.11 -34.73 -15.25
CA LEU A 111 22.66 -34.98 -15.05
C LEU A 111 22.01 -35.64 -16.28
N LEU A 112 22.32 -35.15 -17.49
CA LEU A 112 21.63 -35.49 -18.74
C LEU A 112 22.39 -36.46 -19.61
N GLY A 113 23.71 -36.63 -19.37
CA GLY A 113 24.59 -37.44 -20.20
C GLY A 113 24.20 -38.93 -20.21
N PRO A 114 24.58 -39.69 -21.25
CA PRO A 114 24.09 -41.05 -21.48
C PRO A 114 24.42 -42.04 -20.33
N TYR A 115 25.43 -41.70 -19.53
CA TYR A 115 25.83 -42.51 -18.38
C TYR A 115 25.18 -42.12 -17.06
N SER A 116 24.42 -41.03 -17.04
CA SER A 116 23.63 -40.58 -15.88
C SER A 116 22.36 -41.44 -15.75
N TRP A 117 21.75 -41.44 -14.57
CA TRP A 117 20.47 -42.15 -14.39
C TRP A 117 19.35 -41.56 -15.24
N VAL A 118 19.34 -40.21 -15.46
CA VAL A 118 18.38 -39.53 -16.36
C VAL A 118 18.66 -39.90 -17.80
N GLY A 119 19.95 -39.89 -18.22
CA GLY A 119 20.33 -40.29 -19.54
C GLY A 119 20.04 -41.73 -19.88
N GLN A 120 20.27 -42.66 -18.96
CA GLN A 120 19.87 -44.06 -19.11
C GLN A 120 18.33 -44.22 -19.22
N PHE A 121 17.57 -43.48 -18.44
CA PHE A 121 16.10 -43.50 -18.52
C PHE A 121 15.56 -42.94 -19.84
N THR A 122 16.27 -42.04 -20.49
CA THR A 122 15.89 -41.39 -21.76
C THR A 122 16.64 -41.94 -22.97
N ASP A 123 17.37 -43.05 -22.85
CA ASP A 123 18.23 -43.64 -23.89
C ASP A 123 19.17 -42.63 -24.54
N GLY A 124 19.66 -41.68 -23.76
CA GLY A 124 20.55 -40.60 -24.24
C GLY A 124 19.89 -39.52 -25.09
N ALA A 125 18.59 -39.54 -25.27
CA ALA A 125 17.86 -38.59 -26.14
C ALA A 125 17.96 -37.11 -25.73
N LEU A 126 18.44 -36.82 -24.51
CA LEU A 126 18.62 -35.46 -24.00
C LEU A 126 20.01 -34.85 -24.31
N THR A 127 20.88 -35.59 -24.94
CA THR A 127 22.17 -35.09 -25.44
C THR A 127 22.20 -35.11 -26.97
N ASP A 128 23.04 -34.25 -27.59
CA ASP A 128 23.10 -34.06 -29.04
C ASP A 128 21.71 -33.98 -29.72
N SER A 129 20.82 -33.19 -29.12
CA SER A 129 19.45 -33.06 -29.55
C SER A 129 18.92 -31.63 -29.32
N PHE A 130 17.83 -31.31 -30.00
CA PHE A 130 17.12 -30.04 -29.77
C PHE A 130 16.65 -29.88 -28.30
N ALA A 131 16.22 -30.96 -27.66
CA ALA A 131 15.84 -30.98 -26.25
C ALA A 131 17.05 -30.66 -25.35
N GLY A 132 18.25 -31.17 -25.67
CA GLY A 132 19.49 -30.84 -24.97
C GLY A 132 19.86 -29.36 -25.04
N ILE A 133 19.68 -28.75 -26.22
CA ILE A 133 19.86 -27.29 -26.40
C ILE A 133 18.90 -26.53 -25.46
N VAL A 134 17.61 -26.86 -25.51
CA VAL A 134 16.57 -26.21 -24.69
C VAL A 134 16.88 -26.33 -23.20
N LEU A 135 17.29 -27.52 -22.71
CA LEU A 135 17.61 -27.74 -21.29
C LEU A 135 18.86 -26.95 -20.86
N ALA A 136 19.88 -26.87 -21.72
CA ALA A 136 21.07 -26.05 -21.48
C ALA A 136 20.72 -24.56 -21.39
N GLU A 137 19.89 -24.06 -22.31
CA GLU A 137 19.41 -22.68 -22.34
C GLU A 137 18.53 -22.37 -21.12
N VAL A 138 17.62 -23.29 -20.73
CA VAL A 138 16.79 -23.12 -19.51
C VAL A 138 17.67 -22.97 -18.28
N PHE A 139 18.67 -23.84 -18.10
CA PHE A 139 19.55 -23.80 -16.93
C PHE A 139 20.29 -22.47 -16.80
N VAL A 140 20.81 -21.95 -17.90
CA VAL A 140 21.62 -20.72 -17.90
C VAL A 140 20.77 -19.46 -17.89
N ALA A 141 19.61 -19.47 -18.54
CA ALA A 141 18.77 -18.27 -18.70
C ALA A 141 17.68 -18.12 -17.61
N ALA A 142 17.29 -19.20 -16.92
CA ALA A 142 16.24 -19.14 -15.89
C ALA A 142 16.49 -18.11 -14.77
N PRO A 143 17.70 -17.96 -14.24
CA PRO A 143 17.96 -16.99 -13.16
C PRO A 143 17.58 -15.55 -13.56
N PHE A 144 17.74 -15.15 -14.81
CA PHE A 144 17.43 -13.79 -15.29
C PHE A 144 15.94 -13.48 -15.09
N LEU A 145 15.06 -14.38 -15.52
CA LEU A 145 13.62 -14.17 -15.34
C LEU A 145 13.20 -14.33 -13.88
N ILE A 146 13.73 -15.33 -13.17
CA ILE A 146 13.32 -15.61 -11.77
C ILE A 146 13.70 -14.43 -10.87
N ILE A 147 14.88 -13.85 -11.02
CA ILE A 147 15.32 -12.68 -10.25
C ILE A 147 14.48 -11.45 -10.61
N ALA A 148 14.23 -11.22 -11.91
CA ALA A 148 13.37 -10.13 -12.36
C ALA A 148 11.94 -10.28 -11.81
N ALA A 149 11.34 -11.47 -11.86
CA ALA A 149 10.04 -11.78 -11.33
C ALA A 149 9.99 -11.60 -9.80
N LYS A 150 11.00 -12.12 -9.07
CA LYS A 150 11.11 -11.92 -7.61
C LYS A 150 11.13 -10.44 -7.27
N SER A 151 11.96 -9.64 -7.93
CA SER A 151 12.05 -8.20 -7.68
C SER A 151 10.75 -7.48 -8.05
N ALA A 152 10.12 -7.87 -9.16
CA ALA A 152 8.84 -7.32 -9.60
C ALA A 152 7.73 -7.56 -8.57
N PHE A 153 7.58 -8.81 -8.08
CA PHE A 153 6.58 -9.14 -7.07
C PHE A 153 6.88 -8.55 -5.69
N ALA A 154 8.16 -8.40 -5.33
CA ALA A 154 8.57 -7.74 -4.09
C ALA A 154 8.24 -6.24 -4.10
N ALA A 155 8.22 -5.61 -5.27
CA ALA A 155 7.86 -4.20 -5.45
C ALA A 155 6.35 -3.95 -5.49
N VAL A 156 5.52 -5.00 -5.59
CA VAL A 156 4.05 -4.84 -5.53
C VAL A 156 3.63 -4.57 -4.10
N ASP A 157 2.91 -3.46 -3.89
CA ASP A 157 2.39 -3.08 -2.59
C ASP A 157 1.48 -4.19 -2.01
N PRO A 158 1.78 -4.71 -0.81
CA PRO A 158 0.95 -5.70 -0.13
C PRO A 158 -0.52 -5.28 0.05
N VAL A 159 -0.79 -3.99 0.17
CA VAL A 159 -2.15 -3.43 0.31
C VAL A 159 -3.06 -3.85 -0.85
N LEU A 160 -2.51 -4.02 -2.06
CA LEU A 160 -3.30 -4.46 -3.22
C LEU A 160 -3.81 -5.90 -3.06
N ASP A 161 -2.98 -6.80 -2.49
CA ASP A 161 -3.39 -8.19 -2.20
C ASP A 161 -4.44 -8.22 -1.08
N ASP A 162 -4.25 -7.43 -0.02
CA ASP A 162 -5.17 -7.30 1.10
C ASP A 162 -6.56 -6.82 0.66
N VAL A 163 -6.60 -5.75 -0.14
CA VAL A 163 -7.84 -5.22 -0.70
C VAL A 163 -8.52 -6.25 -1.60
N ALA A 164 -7.79 -6.93 -2.47
CA ALA A 164 -8.37 -7.96 -3.33
C ALA A 164 -8.94 -9.14 -2.51
N ALA A 165 -8.29 -9.49 -1.39
CA ALA A 165 -8.80 -10.50 -0.47
C ALA A 165 -10.13 -10.08 0.16
N THR A 166 -10.21 -8.85 0.71
CA THR A 166 -11.46 -8.35 1.30
C THR A 166 -12.58 -8.18 0.27
N LEU A 167 -12.24 -8.00 -1.01
CA LEU A 167 -13.21 -7.97 -2.12
C LEU A 167 -13.66 -9.36 -2.58
N GLY A 168 -13.29 -10.44 -1.88
CA GLY A 168 -13.79 -11.80 -2.08
C GLY A 168 -12.91 -12.67 -2.97
N HIS A 169 -11.76 -12.20 -3.42
CA HIS A 169 -10.89 -12.98 -4.30
C HIS A 169 -9.99 -13.93 -3.53
N HIS A 170 -10.03 -15.23 -3.86
CA HIS A 170 -9.10 -16.23 -3.35
C HIS A 170 -7.68 -16.05 -3.91
N ALA A 171 -6.68 -16.66 -3.28
CA ALA A 171 -5.25 -16.47 -3.58
C ALA A 171 -4.89 -16.62 -5.06
N GLY A 172 -5.41 -17.64 -5.76
CA GLY A 172 -5.17 -17.82 -7.21
C GLY A 172 -5.74 -16.69 -8.05
N SER A 173 -6.95 -16.22 -7.74
CA SER A 173 -7.57 -15.08 -8.43
C SER A 173 -6.77 -13.79 -8.21
N ARG A 174 -6.29 -13.55 -6.98
CA ARG A 174 -5.45 -12.39 -6.64
C ARG A 174 -4.13 -12.42 -7.42
N PHE A 175 -3.51 -13.59 -7.52
CA PHE A 175 -2.28 -13.75 -8.31
C PHE A 175 -2.50 -13.34 -9.78
N PHE A 176 -3.50 -13.91 -10.45
CA PHE A 176 -3.70 -13.68 -11.89
C PHE A 176 -4.32 -12.32 -12.22
N ARG A 177 -5.19 -11.78 -11.36
CA ARG A 177 -5.93 -10.54 -11.64
C ARG A 177 -5.27 -9.29 -11.08
N VAL A 178 -4.39 -9.42 -10.07
CA VAL A 178 -3.78 -8.27 -9.40
C VAL A 178 -2.26 -8.34 -9.46
N MET A 179 -1.66 -9.38 -8.84
CA MET A 179 -0.21 -9.44 -8.65
C MET A 179 0.53 -9.54 -9.98
N LEU A 180 0.13 -10.48 -10.83
CA LEU A 180 0.77 -10.71 -12.13
C LEU A 180 0.61 -9.51 -13.09
N PRO A 181 -0.58 -8.91 -13.30
CA PRO A 181 -0.71 -7.73 -14.15
C PRO A 181 0.12 -6.52 -13.68
N VAL A 182 0.22 -6.29 -12.37
CA VAL A 182 1.03 -5.19 -11.83
C VAL A 182 2.52 -5.46 -12.04
N ALA A 183 2.99 -6.69 -11.82
CA ALA A 183 4.38 -7.10 -12.00
C ALA A 183 4.77 -7.32 -13.48
N TRP A 184 3.79 -7.51 -14.37
CA TRP A 184 3.99 -7.95 -15.76
C TRP A 184 4.96 -7.10 -16.57
N PRO A 185 4.98 -5.75 -16.49
CA PRO A 185 5.93 -4.95 -17.25
C PRO A 185 7.40 -5.28 -16.94
N ALA A 186 7.72 -5.54 -15.66
CA ALA A 186 9.06 -5.91 -15.24
C ALA A 186 9.37 -7.38 -15.59
N ILE A 187 8.38 -8.28 -15.48
CA ILE A 187 8.50 -9.68 -15.88
C ILE A 187 8.79 -9.79 -17.39
N ARG A 188 8.10 -9.01 -18.24
CA ARG A 188 8.37 -8.98 -19.68
C ARG A 188 9.79 -8.54 -20.01
N ALA A 189 10.32 -7.54 -19.30
CA ALA A 189 11.69 -7.10 -19.47
C ALA A 189 12.68 -8.22 -19.07
N GLY A 190 12.43 -8.90 -17.96
CA GLY A 190 13.20 -10.07 -17.54
C GLY A 190 13.12 -11.24 -18.52
N LEU A 191 11.96 -11.48 -19.11
CA LEU A 191 11.76 -12.51 -20.14
C LEU A 191 12.56 -12.19 -21.42
N ALA A 192 12.56 -10.95 -21.86
CA ALA A 192 13.35 -10.53 -23.02
C ALA A 192 14.86 -10.73 -22.78
N LEU A 193 15.35 -10.43 -21.57
CA LEU A 193 16.75 -10.69 -21.19
C LEU A 193 17.04 -12.19 -21.13
N ALA A 194 16.14 -13.00 -20.59
CA ALA A 194 16.29 -14.45 -20.55
C ALA A 194 16.31 -15.04 -21.98
N TRP A 195 15.45 -14.57 -22.87
CA TRP A 195 15.42 -14.97 -24.27
C TRP A 195 16.72 -14.63 -25.00
N LEU A 196 17.23 -13.40 -24.84
CA LEU A 196 18.51 -12.99 -25.42
C LEU A 196 19.68 -13.83 -24.87
N ARG A 197 19.64 -14.14 -23.57
CA ARG A 197 20.67 -14.98 -22.94
C ARG A 197 20.62 -16.42 -23.47
N ALA A 198 19.40 -16.97 -23.64
CA ALA A 198 19.21 -18.29 -24.24
C ALA A 198 19.66 -18.33 -25.69
N PHE A 199 19.23 -17.37 -26.53
CA PHE A 199 19.62 -17.27 -27.95
C PHE A 199 21.14 -17.22 -28.17
N GLY A 200 21.86 -16.50 -27.29
CA GLY A 200 23.31 -16.36 -27.36
C GLY A 200 24.09 -17.40 -26.56
N GLU A 201 23.43 -18.47 -26.05
CA GLU A 201 24.13 -19.48 -25.26
C GLU A 201 25.02 -20.36 -26.12
N PHE A 202 26.29 -20.43 -25.74
CA PHE A 202 27.29 -21.22 -26.40
C PHE A 202 27.87 -22.31 -25.50
N GLY A 203 28.38 -21.92 -24.32
CA GLY A 203 29.23 -22.75 -23.50
C GLY A 203 28.57 -24.01 -22.95
N ALA A 204 27.35 -23.90 -22.42
CA ALA A 204 26.60 -25.04 -21.96
C ALA A 204 26.07 -25.87 -23.13
N THR A 205 25.65 -25.21 -24.23
CA THR A 205 25.08 -25.87 -25.40
C THR A 205 26.15 -26.71 -26.12
N VAL A 206 27.36 -26.21 -26.35
CA VAL A 206 28.41 -26.96 -27.05
C VAL A 206 28.82 -28.23 -26.30
N MET A 207 28.65 -28.25 -24.98
CA MET A 207 28.98 -29.43 -24.14
C MET A 207 27.84 -30.46 -24.11
N VAL A 208 26.58 -30.03 -24.11
CA VAL A 208 25.40 -30.92 -23.94
C VAL A 208 24.84 -31.37 -25.29
N ALA A 209 24.79 -30.48 -26.28
CA ALA A 209 24.18 -30.73 -27.59
C ALA A 209 24.94 -29.99 -28.70
N TYR A 210 25.93 -30.65 -29.22
CA TYR A 210 26.73 -30.10 -30.34
C TYR A 210 25.91 -30.03 -31.63
N HIS A 211 25.03 -31.03 -31.84
CA HIS A 211 24.05 -31.07 -32.94
C HIS A 211 22.62 -31.13 -32.42
N PRO A 212 21.65 -30.52 -33.14
CA PRO A 212 21.80 -29.68 -34.33
C PRO A 212 22.47 -28.36 -33.98
N TYR A 213 23.21 -27.76 -34.91
CA TYR A 213 23.97 -26.53 -34.63
C TYR A 213 23.05 -25.35 -34.28
N SER A 214 23.20 -24.81 -33.07
CA SER A 214 22.73 -23.46 -32.74
C SER A 214 23.62 -22.40 -33.42
N LEU A 215 23.15 -21.18 -33.59
CA LEU A 215 23.94 -20.11 -34.25
C LEU A 215 25.30 -19.84 -33.58
N PRO A 216 25.41 -19.75 -32.24
CA PRO A 216 26.69 -19.60 -31.56
C PRO A 216 27.63 -20.80 -31.79
N VAL A 217 27.11 -22.03 -31.75
CA VAL A 217 27.92 -23.25 -32.00
C VAL A 217 28.33 -23.29 -33.46
N TYR A 218 27.47 -23.00 -34.42
CA TYR A 218 27.81 -22.94 -35.83
C TYR A 218 28.88 -21.88 -36.14
N THR A 219 28.76 -20.69 -35.53
CA THR A 219 29.74 -19.63 -35.63
C THR A 219 31.14 -20.10 -35.15
N TYR A 220 31.18 -20.84 -34.04
CA TYR A 220 32.42 -21.41 -33.51
C TYR A 220 33.02 -22.47 -34.44
N VAL A 221 32.21 -23.33 -35.03
CA VAL A 221 32.64 -24.37 -35.98
C VAL A 221 33.27 -23.73 -37.24
N VAL A 222 32.60 -22.73 -37.82
CA VAL A 222 33.13 -21.99 -38.99
C VAL A 222 34.40 -21.26 -38.64
N PHE A 223 34.50 -20.62 -37.48
CA PHE A 223 35.73 -19.96 -37.03
C PHE A 223 36.90 -20.95 -36.89
N GLY A 224 36.68 -22.13 -36.27
CA GLY A 224 37.70 -23.14 -36.07
C GLY A 224 38.18 -23.82 -37.38
N GLY A 225 37.27 -23.95 -38.36
CA GLY A 225 37.57 -24.60 -39.64
C GLY A 225 38.05 -23.67 -40.74
N GLN A 226 37.53 -22.44 -40.81
CA GLN A 226 37.75 -21.54 -41.96
C GLN A 226 38.32 -20.17 -41.54
N GLY A 227 38.43 -19.90 -40.24
CA GLY A 227 39.03 -18.68 -39.70
C GLY A 227 38.09 -17.48 -39.65
N LEU A 228 38.64 -16.32 -39.28
CA LEU A 228 37.89 -15.08 -39.00
C LEU A 228 37.11 -14.52 -40.21
N PRO A 229 37.67 -14.50 -41.47
CA PRO A 229 36.93 -13.96 -42.62
C PRO A 229 35.61 -14.68 -42.92
N ALA A 230 35.58 -16.01 -42.76
CA ALA A 230 34.38 -16.82 -42.99
C ALA A 230 33.34 -16.68 -41.86
N MET A 231 33.78 -16.37 -40.64
CA MET A 231 32.88 -16.15 -39.48
C MET A 231 32.17 -14.79 -39.52
N MET A 232 32.79 -13.74 -40.10
CA MET A 232 32.28 -12.37 -40.05
C MET A 232 30.85 -12.20 -40.58
N PRO A 233 30.42 -12.82 -41.71
CA PRO A 233 29.02 -12.73 -42.16
C PRO A 233 27.99 -13.28 -41.17
N LEU A 234 28.39 -14.26 -40.34
CA LEU A 234 27.49 -14.90 -39.35
C LEU A 234 27.20 -14.00 -38.16
N LEU A 235 28.00 -12.94 -37.96
CA LEU A 235 27.73 -11.94 -36.91
C LEU A 235 26.54 -11.05 -37.25
N LEU A 236 26.18 -10.86 -38.54
CA LEU A 236 25.08 -9.98 -38.94
C LEU A 236 23.70 -10.44 -38.41
N PRO A 237 23.28 -11.71 -38.58
CA PRO A 237 22.02 -12.18 -38.00
C PRO A 237 21.99 -12.01 -36.48
N THR A 238 23.07 -12.31 -35.78
CA THR A 238 23.19 -12.17 -34.33
C THR A 238 22.99 -10.71 -33.90
N LEU A 239 23.70 -9.79 -34.56
CA LEU A 239 23.62 -8.36 -34.28
C LEU A 239 22.23 -7.78 -34.60
N ALA A 240 21.64 -8.17 -35.73
CA ALA A 240 20.30 -7.73 -36.12
C ALA A 240 19.25 -8.14 -35.06
N ILE A 241 19.29 -9.38 -34.61
CA ILE A 241 18.36 -9.88 -33.57
C ILE A 241 18.59 -9.12 -32.24
N ALA A 242 19.84 -8.93 -31.82
CA ALA A 242 20.19 -8.18 -30.63
C ALA A 242 19.66 -6.73 -30.68
N ILE A 243 19.81 -6.05 -31.82
CA ILE A 243 19.29 -4.68 -32.02
C ILE A 243 17.78 -4.65 -31.97
N VAL A 244 17.10 -5.58 -32.64
CA VAL A 244 15.60 -5.65 -32.60
C VAL A 244 15.09 -5.86 -31.16
N CYS A 245 15.69 -6.79 -30.43
CA CYS A 245 15.30 -7.05 -29.04
C CYS A 245 15.58 -5.85 -28.13
N ALA A 246 16.74 -5.19 -28.29
CA ALA A 246 17.06 -3.97 -27.54
C ALA A 246 16.05 -2.83 -27.84
N ALA A 247 15.72 -2.63 -29.12
CA ALA A 247 14.74 -1.63 -29.56
C ALA A 247 13.35 -1.89 -28.96
N LEU A 248 12.89 -3.14 -28.97
CA LEU A 248 11.62 -3.54 -28.36
C LEU A 248 11.61 -3.29 -26.84
N SER A 249 12.70 -3.55 -26.15
CA SER A 249 12.86 -3.28 -24.72
C SER A 249 12.74 -1.80 -24.38
N VAL A 250 13.39 -0.93 -25.16
CA VAL A 250 13.36 0.53 -24.97
C VAL A 250 11.98 1.11 -25.28
N TYR A 251 11.32 0.63 -26.32
CA TYR A 251 9.99 1.10 -26.71
C TYR A 251 8.94 0.85 -25.62
N SER A 252 9.00 -0.28 -24.95
CA SER A 252 8.08 -0.63 -23.85
C SER A 252 8.22 0.26 -22.61
N VAL A 253 9.40 0.85 -22.38
CA VAL A 253 9.66 1.76 -21.24
C VAL A 253 9.15 3.19 -21.53
N ARG A 254 9.26 3.66 -22.77
CA ARG A 254 8.83 5.02 -23.14
C ARG A 254 7.32 5.26 -23.01
N GLN A 255 6.50 4.24 -23.19
CA GLN A 255 5.03 4.36 -23.05
C GLN A 255 4.59 4.71 -21.62
N LYS A 256 5.40 4.41 -20.58
CA LYS A 256 5.09 4.75 -19.19
C LYS A 256 5.32 6.23 -18.86
N SER A 257 6.34 6.87 -19.43
CA SER A 257 6.69 8.26 -19.08
C SER A 257 5.77 9.32 -19.71
N ALA A 258 5.08 9.00 -20.81
CA ALA A 258 4.17 9.93 -21.48
C ALA A 258 2.80 10.07 -20.78
N LEU A 259 2.46 9.20 -19.83
CA LEU A 259 1.16 9.15 -19.15
C LEU A 259 1.15 9.89 -17.80
N GLU A 260 2.29 10.41 -17.32
CA GLU A 260 2.41 11.03 -15.98
C GLU A 260 2.12 12.55 -15.94
N GLN A 261 1.78 13.19 -17.06
CA GLN A 261 1.57 14.65 -17.09
C GLN A 261 0.16 15.01 -17.55
N THR A 262 -0.81 14.92 -16.64
CA THR A 262 -2.05 15.73 -16.80
C THR A 262 -2.67 15.94 -15.41
N GLU A 263 -2.13 16.88 -14.64
CA GLU A 263 -2.85 17.50 -13.54
C GLU A 263 -3.69 18.65 -14.12
N ASN A 264 -5.00 18.48 -14.20
CA ASN A 264 -5.90 19.60 -14.41
C ASN A 264 -7.29 19.35 -13.83
N GLY A 265 -7.72 20.32 -13.00
CA GLY A 265 -9.09 20.79 -12.88
C GLY A 265 -10.11 19.86 -12.21
N ASP A 266 -10.32 20.08 -10.93
CA ASP A 266 -11.41 19.51 -10.15
C ASP A 266 -12.60 20.50 -10.14
N ASP A 267 -13.49 20.38 -11.11
CA ASP A 267 -14.87 20.89 -11.02
C ASP A 267 -15.82 19.68 -11.14
N ALA A 268 -16.24 19.16 -10.01
CA ALA A 268 -17.25 18.10 -9.95
C ALA A 268 -18.61 18.72 -9.64
N PRO A 269 -19.69 18.31 -10.33
CA PRO A 269 -21.06 18.70 -9.98
C PRO A 269 -21.45 18.19 -8.59
N GLU A 270 -22.30 18.94 -7.90
CA GLU A 270 -22.84 18.59 -6.58
C GLU A 270 -23.67 17.30 -6.66
N PRO A 271 -23.62 16.44 -5.62
CA PRO A 271 -24.45 15.22 -5.57
C PRO A 271 -25.92 15.60 -5.44
N GLY A 272 -26.75 15.05 -6.34
CA GLY A 272 -28.20 15.20 -6.29
C GLY A 272 -28.79 14.48 -5.07
N THR A 273 -29.65 15.16 -4.37
CA THR A 273 -30.41 14.68 -3.20
C THR A 273 -31.73 14.06 -3.66
N ASP A 274 -31.73 12.80 -4.07
CA ASP A 274 -32.97 11.99 -4.08
C ASP A 274 -32.62 10.51 -3.98
N LEU A 275 -32.87 9.95 -2.80
CA LEU A 275 -32.51 8.58 -2.45
C LEU A 275 -33.71 7.84 -1.91
N THR A 276 -34.29 6.98 -2.73
CA THR A 276 -35.18 5.91 -2.29
C THR A 276 -34.50 4.57 -2.54
N ALA A 277 -33.59 4.16 -1.67
CA ALA A 277 -33.05 2.81 -1.66
C ALA A 277 -33.80 1.95 -0.65
N SER A 278 -34.16 0.74 -1.05
CA SER A 278 -34.97 -0.20 -0.31
C SER A 278 -34.40 -0.47 1.10
N ARG A 279 -35.19 -0.14 2.11
CA ARG A 279 -34.97 -0.51 3.50
C ARG A 279 -35.14 -2.02 3.65
N GLY A 280 -34.04 -2.75 3.67
CA GLY A 280 -33.99 -4.07 4.28
C GLY A 280 -33.84 -3.89 5.80
N GLU A 281 -34.84 -4.26 6.58
CA GLU A 281 -34.75 -4.36 8.03
C GLU A 281 -33.73 -5.44 8.42
N THR A 282 -32.50 -5.03 8.71
CA THR A 282 -31.53 -5.86 9.43
C THR A 282 -31.47 -5.39 10.87
N ALA A 283 -32.55 -5.62 11.60
CA ALA A 283 -32.57 -5.44 13.05
C ALA A 283 -31.59 -6.42 13.71
N GLY A 284 -30.58 -5.90 14.44
CA GLY A 284 -29.94 -6.64 15.50
C GLY A 284 -28.55 -7.23 15.29
N ARG A 285 -27.83 -6.96 14.20
CA ARG A 285 -26.44 -7.44 14.09
C ARG A 285 -25.48 -6.55 14.89
N ARG A 286 -25.09 -7.00 16.08
CA ARG A 286 -24.07 -6.35 16.91
C ARG A 286 -22.71 -6.93 16.58
N LEU A 287 -21.71 -6.07 16.45
CA LEU A 287 -20.32 -6.47 16.35
C LEU A 287 -19.76 -6.73 17.76
N ALA A 288 -18.99 -7.79 17.94
CA ALA A 288 -18.18 -8.01 19.13
C ALA A 288 -16.80 -8.48 18.68
N PHE A 289 -15.75 -7.93 19.28
CA PHE A 289 -14.39 -8.36 18.96
C PHE A 289 -13.49 -8.35 20.19
N HIS A 290 -12.54 -9.28 20.19
CA HIS A 290 -11.39 -9.32 21.08
C HIS A 290 -10.15 -9.62 20.22
N LEU A 291 -9.26 -8.66 20.11
CA LEU A 291 -8.11 -8.67 19.23
C LEU A 291 -6.83 -8.70 20.05
N GLN A 292 -6.09 -9.80 19.96
CA GLN A 292 -4.80 -9.94 20.62
C GLN A 292 -3.71 -10.24 19.59
N ARG A 293 -2.66 -9.44 19.57
CA ARG A 293 -1.51 -9.63 18.67
C ARG A 293 -0.22 -9.09 19.28
N ARG A 294 0.83 -9.90 19.24
CA ARG A 294 2.17 -9.48 19.62
C ARG A 294 3.05 -9.32 18.40
N LEU A 295 3.68 -8.16 18.25
CA LEU A 295 4.62 -7.80 17.18
C LEU A 295 5.91 -7.27 17.81
N GLY A 296 6.88 -8.14 18.02
CA GLY A 296 8.11 -7.79 18.73
C GLY A 296 7.84 -7.31 20.16
N ALA A 297 8.14 -6.06 20.46
CA ALA A 297 7.88 -5.42 21.76
C ALA A 297 6.47 -4.82 21.87
N PHE A 298 5.75 -4.66 20.76
CA PHE A 298 4.39 -4.12 20.74
C PHE A 298 3.37 -5.22 20.97
N GLU A 299 2.41 -4.98 21.87
CA GLU A 299 1.29 -5.88 22.18
C GLU A 299 -0.02 -5.14 22.00
N LEU A 300 -0.88 -5.66 21.12
CA LEU A 300 -2.26 -5.20 20.96
C LEU A 300 -3.17 -6.11 21.78
N ASP A 301 -3.99 -5.51 22.63
CA ASP A 301 -5.08 -6.18 23.36
C ASP A 301 -6.28 -5.23 23.44
N ILE A 302 -7.22 -5.40 22.51
CA ILE A 302 -8.40 -4.56 22.34
C ILE A 302 -9.64 -5.44 22.33
N ALA A 303 -10.54 -5.25 23.30
CA ALA A 303 -11.83 -5.91 23.34
C ALA A 303 -12.96 -4.88 23.45
N TRP A 304 -14.01 -5.02 22.63
CA TRP A 304 -15.18 -4.16 22.68
C TRP A 304 -16.40 -4.83 22.05
N THR A 305 -17.57 -4.47 22.55
CA THR A 305 -18.87 -4.84 21.98
C THR A 305 -19.73 -3.58 21.85
N PRO A 306 -19.70 -2.91 20.68
CA PRO A 306 -20.49 -1.69 20.46
C PRO A 306 -21.97 -1.96 20.63
N ALA A 307 -22.68 -1.03 21.26
CA ALA A 307 -24.14 -1.03 21.35
C ALA A 307 -24.77 -0.50 20.06
N THR A 308 -24.01 0.32 19.29
CA THR A 308 -24.45 0.97 18.06
C THR A 308 -23.75 0.38 16.82
N ARG A 309 -24.14 0.88 15.64
CA ARG A 309 -23.57 0.42 14.36
C ARG A 309 -22.39 1.26 13.86
N ARG A 310 -22.06 2.36 14.54
CA ARG A 310 -21.04 3.30 14.10
C ARG A 310 -20.00 3.49 15.21
N LEU A 311 -18.81 2.90 15.00
CA LEU A 311 -17.71 2.96 15.93
C LEU A 311 -16.55 3.77 15.34
N ALA A 312 -15.99 4.69 16.13
CA ALA A 312 -14.67 5.29 15.84
C ALA A 312 -13.61 4.70 16.76
N ILE A 313 -12.40 4.48 16.22
CA ILE A 313 -11.20 4.14 16.98
C ILE A 313 -10.24 5.32 16.86
N ILE A 314 -9.96 5.97 17.98
CA ILE A 314 -9.08 7.15 18.07
C ILE A 314 -7.82 6.79 18.84
N GLY A 315 -6.71 7.43 18.48
CA GLY A 315 -5.46 7.32 19.21
C GLY A 315 -4.28 7.88 18.42
N PRO A 316 -3.10 8.02 19.03
CA PRO A 316 -1.91 8.53 18.36
C PRO A 316 -1.41 7.56 17.28
N SER A 317 -0.52 8.05 16.40
CA SER A 317 0.16 7.19 15.44
C SER A 317 0.93 6.08 16.15
N GLY A 318 0.85 4.85 15.62
CA GLY A 318 1.48 3.67 16.24
C GLY A 318 0.71 3.03 17.39
N SER A 319 -0.50 3.51 17.76
CA SER A 319 -1.31 2.88 18.81
C SER A 319 -1.96 1.55 18.43
N GLY A 320 -1.86 1.11 17.17
CA GLY A 320 -2.38 -0.18 16.71
C GLY A 320 -3.75 -0.13 16.00
N LYS A 321 -4.27 1.06 15.69
CA LYS A 321 -5.60 1.25 15.05
C LYS A 321 -5.76 0.51 13.72
N SER A 322 -4.84 0.75 12.78
CA SER A 322 -4.85 0.06 11.47
C SER A 322 -4.67 -1.45 11.62
N LEU A 323 -3.84 -1.88 12.60
CA LEU A 323 -3.68 -3.30 12.92
C LEU A 323 -5.00 -3.91 13.42
N ALA A 324 -5.76 -3.19 14.26
CA ALA A 324 -7.08 -3.63 14.71
C ALA A 324 -8.04 -3.84 13.53
N LEU A 325 -8.10 -2.89 12.57
CA LEU A 325 -8.91 -3.06 11.35
C LEU A 325 -8.46 -4.28 10.53
N ARG A 326 -7.14 -4.48 10.35
CA ARG A 326 -6.58 -5.62 9.62
C ARG A 326 -6.93 -6.96 10.27
N LEU A 327 -6.90 -7.04 11.61
CA LEU A 327 -7.32 -8.22 12.37
C LEU A 327 -8.82 -8.50 12.21
N ILE A 328 -9.67 -7.47 12.28
CA ILE A 328 -11.12 -7.60 12.04
C ILE A 328 -11.37 -8.05 10.60
N ALA A 329 -10.64 -7.52 9.62
CA ALA A 329 -10.73 -7.92 8.23
C ALA A 329 -10.20 -9.34 7.96
N GLY A 330 -9.46 -9.95 8.90
CA GLY A 330 -8.83 -11.27 8.73
C GLY A 330 -7.58 -11.25 7.87
N LEU A 331 -6.98 -10.09 7.67
CA LEU A 331 -5.75 -9.91 6.89
C LEU A 331 -4.49 -10.32 7.66
N GLU A 332 -4.62 -10.40 8.99
CA GLU A 332 -3.56 -10.87 9.88
C GLU A 332 -3.98 -12.21 10.48
N SER A 333 -3.14 -13.24 10.28
CA SER A 333 -3.38 -14.54 10.90
C SER A 333 -3.02 -14.48 12.40
N ASN A 334 -4.00 -14.73 13.27
CA ASN A 334 -3.76 -14.86 14.69
C ASN A 334 -4.84 -15.73 15.33
N ALA A 335 -4.40 -16.77 16.06
CA ALA A 335 -5.28 -17.69 16.75
C ALA A 335 -6.03 -17.09 17.96
N SER A 336 -5.56 -15.95 18.48
CA SER A 336 -6.12 -15.31 19.69
C SER A 336 -7.17 -14.24 19.41
N CYS A 337 -7.58 -14.05 18.14
CA CYS A 337 -8.60 -13.07 17.78
C CYS A 337 -9.99 -13.68 17.70
N SER A 338 -10.96 -13.03 18.33
CA SER A 338 -12.39 -13.33 18.22
C SER A 338 -13.10 -12.14 17.57
N VAL A 339 -13.82 -12.38 16.49
CA VAL A 339 -14.64 -11.37 15.80
C VAL A 339 -15.99 -11.98 15.47
N ARG A 340 -17.07 -11.41 16.00
CA ARG A 340 -18.44 -11.90 15.81
C ARG A 340 -19.33 -10.78 15.30
N LEU A 341 -20.14 -11.07 14.31
CA LEU A 341 -21.15 -10.15 13.77
C LEU A 341 -22.55 -10.78 13.94
N GLY A 342 -23.29 -10.34 14.94
CA GLY A 342 -24.52 -10.98 15.35
C GLY A 342 -24.27 -12.44 15.81
N ALA A 343 -24.95 -13.38 15.17
CA ALA A 343 -24.76 -14.82 15.43
C ALA A 343 -23.57 -15.43 14.68
N THR A 344 -22.99 -14.72 13.71
CA THR A 344 -21.93 -15.24 12.83
C THR A 344 -20.56 -15.02 13.47
N ASP A 345 -19.79 -16.09 13.64
CA ASP A 345 -18.38 -16.01 14.03
C ASP A 345 -17.52 -15.86 12.78
N LEU A 346 -16.85 -14.70 12.67
CA LEU A 346 -15.96 -14.37 11.56
C LEU A 346 -14.52 -14.83 11.83
N SER A 347 -14.18 -15.23 13.06
CA SER A 347 -12.82 -15.56 13.46
C SER A 347 -12.16 -16.63 12.59
N PRO A 348 -12.82 -17.79 12.30
CA PRO A 348 -12.24 -18.84 11.48
C PRO A 348 -12.27 -18.54 9.99
N LEU A 349 -12.98 -17.51 9.56
CA LEU A 349 -13.17 -17.20 8.14
C LEU A 349 -11.96 -16.44 7.59
N PRO A 350 -11.44 -16.84 6.41
CA PRO A 350 -10.45 -16.04 5.70
C PRO A 350 -11.07 -14.74 5.17
N PRO A 351 -10.26 -13.70 4.87
CA PRO A 351 -10.76 -12.36 4.52
C PRO A 351 -11.76 -12.37 3.36
N GLU A 352 -11.56 -13.23 2.36
CA GLU A 352 -12.44 -13.33 1.18
C GLU A 352 -13.86 -13.81 1.50
N ARG A 353 -14.08 -14.45 2.66
CA ARG A 353 -15.39 -14.96 3.10
C ARG A 353 -16.07 -14.12 4.18
N ARG A 354 -15.39 -13.07 4.70
CA ARG A 354 -15.94 -12.23 5.79
C ARG A 354 -16.97 -11.21 5.33
N GLN A 355 -17.14 -10.99 4.02
CA GLN A 355 -18.08 -10.00 3.44
C GLN A 355 -17.86 -8.58 4.01
N ILE A 356 -16.61 -8.15 4.06
CA ILE A 356 -16.18 -6.85 4.60
C ILE A 356 -15.80 -5.91 3.45
N GLY A 357 -16.30 -4.69 3.50
CA GLY A 357 -15.77 -3.60 2.68
C GLY A 357 -14.62 -2.91 3.42
N TYR A 358 -13.42 -2.98 2.87
CA TYR A 358 -12.24 -2.38 3.48
C TYR A 358 -11.64 -1.30 2.59
N MET A 359 -11.44 -0.11 3.15
CA MET A 359 -10.73 0.99 2.53
C MET A 359 -9.50 1.30 3.36
N PRO A 360 -8.29 0.94 2.90
CA PRO A 360 -7.04 1.28 3.55
C PRO A 360 -6.69 2.76 3.34
N GLN A 361 -5.74 3.26 4.12
CA GLN A 361 -5.27 4.65 4.10
C GLN A 361 -4.79 5.10 2.70
N ASP A 362 -4.12 4.22 1.95
CA ASP A 362 -3.61 4.48 0.59
C ASP A 362 -4.60 4.10 -0.52
N TYR A 363 -5.88 3.88 -0.18
CA TYR A 363 -6.98 3.51 -1.08
C TYR A 363 -6.85 2.16 -1.77
N GLY A 364 -5.66 1.60 -1.95
CA GLY A 364 -5.40 0.31 -2.58
C GLY A 364 -6.05 0.14 -3.95
N LEU A 365 -6.00 1.16 -4.81
CA LEU A 365 -6.52 1.08 -6.17
C LEU A 365 -5.57 0.29 -7.06
N PHE A 366 -6.13 -0.61 -7.88
CA PHE A 366 -5.35 -1.44 -8.80
C PHE A 366 -4.86 -0.59 -9.98
N PRO A 367 -3.54 -0.38 -10.17
CA PRO A 367 -3.02 0.61 -11.11
C PRO A 367 -3.29 0.29 -12.60
N HIS A 368 -3.60 -0.96 -12.91
CA HIS A 368 -3.89 -1.46 -14.26
C HIS A 368 -5.37 -1.50 -14.61
N MET A 369 -6.26 -1.15 -13.66
CA MET A 369 -7.71 -1.19 -13.83
C MET A 369 -8.31 0.21 -13.94
N THR A 370 -9.24 0.40 -14.88
CA THR A 370 -10.05 1.63 -14.98
C THR A 370 -11.03 1.74 -13.82
N VAL A 371 -11.62 2.92 -13.61
CA VAL A 371 -12.65 3.15 -12.57
C VAL A 371 -13.79 2.13 -12.71
N ALA A 372 -14.30 1.91 -13.93
CA ALA A 372 -15.35 0.90 -14.15
C ALA A 372 -14.90 -0.51 -13.74
N GLN A 373 -13.68 -0.91 -14.07
CA GLN A 373 -13.10 -2.19 -13.69
C GLN A 373 -12.88 -2.32 -12.18
N GLN A 374 -12.50 -1.23 -11.49
CA GLN A 374 -12.37 -1.21 -10.04
C GLN A 374 -13.70 -1.53 -9.35
N LEU A 375 -14.81 -0.94 -9.81
CA LEU A 375 -16.13 -1.16 -9.22
C LEU A 375 -16.73 -2.52 -9.58
N ALA A 376 -16.38 -3.07 -10.73
CA ALA A 376 -16.79 -4.40 -11.16
C ALA A 376 -15.90 -5.53 -10.58
N PHE A 377 -14.83 -5.18 -9.87
CA PHE A 377 -13.85 -6.15 -9.39
C PHE A 377 -14.34 -7.02 -8.21
N PRO A 378 -15.11 -6.54 -7.22
CA PRO A 378 -15.62 -7.39 -6.16
C PRO A 378 -16.35 -8.62 -6.72
N VAL A 379 -16.18 -9.79 -6.08
CA VAL A 379 -16.72 -11.07 -6.60
C VAL A 379 -18.24 -11.06 -6.69
N ASP A 380 -18.89 -10.34 -5.79
CA ASP A 380 -20.34 -10.15 -5.66
C ASP A 380 -20.79 -8.74 -6.09
N ALA A 381 -19.99 -8.07 -6.96
CA ALA A 381 -20.35 -6.75 -7.47
C ALA A 381 -21.63 -6.80 -8.29
N ASP A 382 -22.59 -5.95 -7.90
CA ASP A 382 -23.81 -5.74 -8.65
C ASP A 382 -23.68 -4.54 -9.59
N ALA A 383 -24.05 -4.73 -10.86
CA ALA A 383 -23.93 -3.68 -11.86
C ALA A 383 -24.86 -2.48 -11.60
N ALA A 384 -26.02 -2.70 -10.95
CA ALA A 384 -26.93 -1.62 -10.58
C ALA A 384 -26.32 -0.80 -9.43
N SER A 385 -25.77 -1.47 -8.42
CA SER A 385 -25.04 -0.85 -7.32
C SER A 385 -23.82 -0.06 -7.81
N ALA A 386 -23.06 -0.64 -8.75
CA ALA A 386 -21.90 0.04 -9.33
C ALA A 386 -22.29 1.35 -10.06
N ARG A 387 -23.35 1.33 -10.87
CA ARG A 387 -23.87 2.54 -11.53
C ARG A 387 -24.34 3.57 -10.54
N TYR A 388 -25.11 3.13 -9.53
CA TYR A 388 -25.61 3.99 -8.48
C TYR A 388 -24.46 4.75 -7.78
N TRP A 389 -23.39 4.04 -7.35
CA TRP A 389 -22.24 4.68 -6.69
C TRP A 389 -21.40 5.54 -7.63
N LEU A 390 -21.31 5.20 -8.93
CA LEU A 390 -20.65 6.05 -9.92
C LEU A 390 -21.34 7.41 -10.04
N ASP A 391 -22.66 7.41 -10.14
CA ASP A 391 -23.44 8.64 -10.27
C ASP A 391 -23.44 9.44 -8.97
N HIS A 392 -23.69 8.76 -7.86
CA HIS A 392 -23.79 9.39 -6.55
C HIS A 392 -22.49 10.04 -6.06
N LEU A 393 -21.34 9.45 -6.38
CA LEU A 393 -20.03 9.99 -6.02
C LEU A 393 -19.41 10.86 -7.13
N GLY A 394 -20.17 11.19 -8.18
CA GLY A 394 -19.71 12.05 -9.28
C GLY A 394 -18.55 11.45 -10.07
N LEU A 395 -18.58 10.13 -10.32
CA LEU A 395 -17.53 9.38 -11.01
C LEU A 395 -17.92 8.97 -12.44
N ALA A 396 -19.15 9.23 -12.88
CA ALA A 396 -19.70 8.76 -14.16
C ALA A 396 -18.83 9.14 -15.37
N GLN A 397 -18.23 10.33 -15.36
CA GLN A 397 -17.35 10.79 -16.46
C GLN A 397 -15.93 10.22 -16.39
N LEU A 398 -15.58 9.52 -15.32
CA LEU A 398 -14.23 9.02 -15.04
C LEU A 398 -14.10 7.51 -15.27
N VAL A 399 -15.14 6.84 -15.72
CA VAL A 399 -15.25 5.36 -15.80
C VAL A 399 -14.12 4.70 -16.59
N ALA A 400 -13.58 5.36 -17.62
CA ALA A 400 -12.49 4.86 -18.46
C ALA A 400 -11.09 5.25 -17.96
N ARG A 401 -10.98 6.09 -16.92
CA ARG A 401 -9.69 6.56 -16.41
C ARG A 401 -9.01 5.53 -15.52
N LEU A 402 -7.69 5.52 -15.57
CA LEU A 402 -6.82 4.75 -14.68
C LEU A 402 -6.49 5.55 -13.42
N PRO A 403 -6.10 4.90 -12.29
CA PRO A 403 -5.82 5.58 -11.02
C PRO A 403 -4.81 6.73 -11.10
N HIS A 404 -3.77 6.62 -11.93
CA HIS A 404 -2.78 7.67 -12.12
C HIS A 404 -3.31 8.90 -12.88
N GLN A 405 -4.48 8.81 -13.51
CA GLN A 405 -5.16 9.90 -14.23
C GLN A 405 -6.20 10.59 -13.35
N LEU A 406 -6.34 10.18 -12.09
CA LEU A 406 -7.31 10.69 -11.13
C LEU A 406 -6.64 11.61 -10.12
N SER A 407 -7.34 12.69 -9.74
CA SER A 407 -6.94 13.48 -8.58
C SER A 407 -7.02 12.65 -7.30
N PHE A 408 -6.38 13.14 -6.24
CA PHE A 408 -6.37 12.45 -4.95
C PHE A 408 -7.81 12.19 -4.42
N GLY A 409 -8.68 13.21 -4.44
CA GLY A 409 -10.08 13.07 -4.02
C GLY A 409 -10.91 12.16 -4.93
N GLN A 410 -10.59 12.11 -6.24
CA GLN A 410 -11.23 11.17 -7.16
C GLN A 410 -10.81 9.72 -6.85
N ARG A 411 -9.52 9.47 -6.58
CA ARG A 411 -9.03 8.14 -6.15
C ARG A 411 -9.74 7.66 -4.89
N GLN A 412 -9.90 8.53 -3.91
CA GLN A 412 -10.60 8.24 -2.67
C GLN A 412 -12.07 7.85 -2.92
N ARG A 413 -12.80 8.65 -3.72
CA ARG A 413 -14.19 8.35 -4.07
C ARG A 413 -14.32 7.02 -4.84
N VAL A 414 -13.37 6.69 -5.70
CA VAL A 414 -13.33 5.39 -6.39
C VAL A 414 -13.12 4.23 -5.41
N ALA A 415 -12.22 4.37 -4.44
CA ALA A 415 -11.99 3.36 -3.42
C ALA A 415 -13.23 3.14 -2.53
N LEU A 416 -13.89 4.23 -2.17
CA LEU A 416 -15.16 4.19 -1.43
C LEU A 416 -16.25 3.52 -2.26
N ALA A 417 -16.47 3.94 -3.51
CA ALA A 417 -17.42 3.32 -4.42
C ALA A 417 -17.19 1.82 -4.54
N ARG A 418 -15.93 1.39 -4.76
CA ARG A 418 -15.56 -0.02 -4.85
C ARG A 418 -15.90 -0.82 -3.59
N ALA A 419 -15.65 -0.26 -2.40
CA ALA A 419 -15.99 -0.91 -1.14
C ALA A 419 -17.50 -1.07 -0.96
N LEU A 420 -18.30 -0.17 -1.55
CA LEU A 420 -19.75 -0.12 -1.45
C LEU A 420 -20.49 -0.91 -2.53
N THR A 421 -19.83 -1.23 -3.66
CA THR A 421 -20.42 -2.10 -4.70
C THR A 421 -20.58 -3.53 -4.23
N ARG A 422 -19.83 -3.93 -3.21
CA ARG A 422 -20.03 -5.18 -2.50
C ARG A 422 -21.13 -5.01 -1.45
N HIS A 423 -22.05 -5.96 -1.33
CA HIS A 423 -23.03 -6.00 -0.23
C HIS A 423 -22.33 -6.40 1.08
N SER A 424 -21.62 -5.44 1.68
CA SER A 424 -20.85 -5.67 2.90
C SER A 424 -21.70 -5.41 4.14
N GLU A 425 -21.66 -6.33 5.10
CA GLU A 425 -22.31 -6.18 6.40
C GLU A 425 -21.46 -5.37 7.38
N LEU A 426 -20.17 -5.26 7.12
CA LEU A 426 -19.18 -4.52 7.91
C LEU A 426 -18.29 -3.69 6.99
N LEU A 427 -18.20 -2.39 7.24
CA LEU A 427 -17.37 -1.45 6.51
C LEU A 427 -16.25 -0.93 7.42
N LEU A 428 -15.03 -1.02 6.95
CA LEU A 428 -13.82 -0.62 7.66
C LEU A 428 -13.12 0.50 6.89
N PHE A 429 -12.94 1.65 7.52
CA PHE A 429 -12.29 2.82 6.92
C PHE A 429 -11.06 3.19 7.75
N ASP A 430 -9.89 3.14 7.12
CA ASP A 430 -8.62 3.51 7.74
C ASP A 430 -8.21 4.91 7.30
N GLU A 431 -8.34 5.89 8.20
CA GLU A 431 -8.06 7.31 8.01
C GLU A 431 -8.64 7.89 6.71
N PRO A 432 -9.96 7.79 6.48
CA PRO A 432 -10.56 8.09 5.18
C PRO A 432 -10.38 9.54 4.72
N SER A 433 -10.09 10.49 5.61
CA SER A 433 -9.96 11.92 5.26
C SER A 433 -8.58 12.53 5.53
N ALA A 434 -7.58 11.73 5.95
CA ALA A 434 -6.31 12.22 6.48
C ALA A 434 -5.51 13.13 5.52
N ALA A 435 -5.55 12.86 4.22
CA ALA A 435 -4.72 13.55 3.23
C ALA A 435 -5.48 14.60 2.40
N LEU A 436 -6.67 15.02 2.86
CA LEU A 436 -7.49 16.03 2.19
C LEU A 436 -7.30 17.42 2.79
N ASP A 437 -7.40 18.44 1.92
CA ASP A 437 -7.56 19.83 2.36
C ASP A 437 -8.92 20.03 3.08
N THR A 438 -9.03 21.09 3.87
CA THR A 438 -10.21 21.32 4.73
C THR A 438 -11.55 21.33 3.98
N PRO A 439 -11.71 21.97 2.80
CA PRO A 439 -12.98 21.95 2.07
C PRO A 439 -13.35 20.54 1.58
N ARG A 440 -12.38 19.80 1.03
CA ARG A 440 -12.61 18.44 0.50
C ARG A 440 -12.87 17.44 1.62
N ARG A 441 -12.17 17.58 2.75
CA ARG A 441 -12.39 16.78 3.96
C ARG A 441 -13.83 16.91 4.44
N ARG A 442 -14.35 18.14 4.59
CA ARG A 442 -15.73 18.39 5.02
C ARG A 442 -16.77 17.76 4.09
N ARG A 443 -16.58 17.90 2.78
CA ARG A 443 -17.48 17.30 1.77
C ARG A 443 -17.48 15.77 1.89
N LEU A 444 -16.33 15.15 2.02
CA LEU A 444 -16.24 13.69 2.20
C LEU A 444 -16.92 13.24 3.48
N GLN A 445 -16.65 13.91 4.59
CA GLN A 445 -17.26 13.59 5.89
C GLN A 445 -18.79 13.68 5.81
N GLN A 446 -19.33 14.70 5.14
CA GLN A 446 -20.77 14.83 4.88
C GLN A 446 -21.31 13.68 4.02
N SER A 447 -20.59 13.32 2.95
CA SER A 447 -20.97 12.19 2.09
C SER A 447 -20.94 10.86 2.85
N LEU A 448 -19.91 10.62 3.66
CA LEU A 448 -19.83 9.42 4.52
C LEU A 448 -20.97 9.39 5.54
N ARG A 449 -21.32 10.53 6.15
CA ARG A 449 -22.43 10.62 7.10
C ARG A 449 -23.79 10.36 6.43
N ALA A 450 -24.01 10.91 5.24
CA ALA A 450 -25.19 10.62 4.45
C ALA A 450 -25.29 9.12 4.13
N LEU A 451 -24.20 8.55 3.62
CA LEU A 451 -24.07 7.14 3.31
C LEU A 451 -24.41 6.24 4.51
N GLN A 452 -23.85 6.54 5.69
CA GLN A 452 -24.10 5.77 6.92
C GLN A 452 -25.57 5.79 7.37
N ARG A 453 -26.36 6.77 6.93
CA ARG A 453 -27.82 6.81 7.19
C ARG A 453 -28.60 5.87 6.28
N GLU A 454 -28.07 5.59 5.10
CA GLU A 454 -28.72 4.78 4.07
C GLU A 454 -28.35 3.30 4.18
N ILE A 455 -27.12 3.00 4.63
CA ILE A 455 -26.59 1.65 4.69
C ILE A 455 -26.92 1.02 6.05
N ALA A 456 -27.40 -0.22 6.03
CA ALA A 456 -27.63 -1.00 7.25
C ALA A 456 -26.36 -1.65 7.83
N ALA A 457 -25.20 -1.51 7.19
CA ALA A 457 -23.93 -2.10 7.61
C ALA A 457 -23.39 -1.47 8.89
N VAL A 458 -22.64 -2.25 9.67
CA VAL A 458 -21.82 -1.75 10.77
C VAL A 458 -20.61 -1.03 10.17
N THR A 459 -20.26 0.16 10.68
CA THR A 459 -19.11 0.93 10.22
C THR A 459 -18.09 1.12 11.32
N ILE A 460 -16.82 0.85 11.04
CA ILE A 460 -15.70 1.19 11.91
C ILE A 460 -14.80 2.17 11.17
N ILE A 461 -14.53 3.31 11.80
CA ILE A 461 -13.65 4.35 11.26
C ILE A 461 -12.46 4.49 12.20
N VAL A 462 -11.27 4.37 11.67
CA VAL A 462 -10.04 4.73 12.35
C VAL A 462 -9.67 6.14 11.97
N THR A 463 -9.42 6.98 12.94
CA THR A 463 -8.99 8.36 12.73
C THR A 463 -8.13 8.86 13.89
N HIS A 464 -7.35 9.90 13.63
CA HIS A 464 -6.67 10.68 14.67
C HIS A 464 -7.35 12.04 14.89
N ASP A 465 -8.43 12.36 14.14
CA ASP A 465 -9.20 13.60 14.24
C ASP A 465 -10.46 13.38 15.09
N PRO A 466 -10.52 13.95 16.31
CA PRO A 466 -11.69 13.82 17.18
C PRO A 466 -12.97 14.40 16.58
N ASP A 467 -12.88 15.47 15.78
CA ASP A 467 -14.04 16.08 15.12
C ASP A 467 -14.63 15.14 14.06
N GLU A 468 -13.77 14.41 13.33
CA GLU A 468 -14.20 13.40 12.37
C GLU A 468 -14.93 12.25 13.07
N ALA A 469 -14.40 11.77 14.20
CA ALA A 469 -15.06 10.73 14.98
C ALA A 469 -16.40 11.20 15.52
N ALA A 470 -16.47 12.41 16.07
CA ALA A 470 -17.71 12.98 16.60
C ALA A 470 -18.80 13.12 15.51
N LEU A 471 -18.40 13.37 14.27
CA LEU A 471 -19.33 13.48 13.15
C LEU A 471 -19.82 12.11 12.65
N LEU A 472 -18.94 11.11 12.58
CA LEU A 472 -19.17 9.87 11.84
C LEU A 472 -19.49 8.65 12.72
N ALA A 473 -19.33 8.76 14.04
CA ALA A 473 -19.57 7.64 14.95
C ALA A 473 -20.58 7.98 16.05
N ASP A 474 -21.14 6.94 16.65
CA ASP A 474 -22.00 7.05 17.85
C ASP A 474 -21.23 6.62 19.09
N GLU A 475 -20.25 5.72 18.93
CA GLU A 475 -19.36 5.26 19.98
C GLU A 475 -17.91 5.47 19.59
N VAL A 476 -17.05 5.67 20.59
CA VAL A 476 -15.62 5.84 20.41
C VAL A 476 -14.83 4.88 21.29
N LEU A 477 -13.74 4.39 20.73
CA LEU A 477 -12.71 3.61 21.40
C LEU A 477 -11.41 4.43 21.37
N VAL A 478 -10.96 4.90 22.52
CA VAL A 478 -9.70 5.63 22.65
C VAL A 478 -8.59 4.62 22.96
N VAL A 479 -7.61 4.52 22.06
CA VAL A 479 -6.57 3.48 22.11
C VAL A 479 -5.18 4.11 22.16
N GLU A 480 -4.35 3.64 23.08
CA GLU A 480 -2.93 3.99 23.15
C GLU A 480 -2.08 2.76 23.47
N GLN A 481 -0.93 2.63 22.80
CA GLN A 481 0.02 1.53 22.99
C GLN A 481 -0.62 0.12 22.96
N GLY A 482 -1.60 -0.06 22.08
CA GLY A 482 -2.28 -1.35 21.90
C GLY A 482 -3.37 -1.66 22.92
N ARG A 483 -3.71 -0.74 23.81
CA ARG A 483 -4.74 -0.93 24.85
C ARG A 483 -5.83 0.13 24.77
N VAL A 484 -7.02 -0.23 25.24
CA VAL A 484 -8.14 0.68 25.36
C VAL A 484 -7.97 1.52 26.63
N LEU A 485 -7.93 2.85 26.47
CA LEU A 485 -7.92 3.78 27.58
C LEU A 485 -9.35 4.10 28.04
N GLN A 486 -10.28 4.31 27.11
CA GLN A 486 -11.69 4.55 27.37
C GLN A 486 -12.53 4.12 26.16
N ALA A 487 -13.75 3.67 26.41
CA ALA A 487 -14.72 3.32 25.39
C ALA A 487 -16.13 3.68 25.85
N GLY A 488 -17.02 4.01 24.89
CA GLY A 488 -18.40 4.31 25.17
C GLY A 488 -19.07 5.21 24.14
N ALA A 489 -20.27 5.67 24.46
CA ALA A 489 -20.98 6.66 23.66
C ALA A 489 -20.12 7.92 23.49
N ILE A 490 -20.02 8.44 22.27
CA ILE A 490 -19.08 9.51 21.96
C ILE A 490 -19.33 10.77 22.80
N ALA A 491 -20.60 11.13 23.01
CA ALA A 491 -20.95 12.27 23.84
C ALA A 491 -20.44 12.09 25.28
N ALA A 492 -20.65 10.90 25.88
CA ALA A 492 -20.22 10.62 27.25
C ALA A 492 -18.69 10.66 27.41
N VAL A 493 -17.95 10.08 26.43
CA VAL A 493 -16.48 10.07 26.47
C VAL A 493 -15.90 11.48 26.30
N PHE A 494 -16.53 12.31 25.46
CA PHE A 494 -16.13 13.70 25.27
C PHE A 494 -16.49 14.59 26.47
N GLU A 495 -17.63 14.30 27.12
CA GLU A 495 -18.03 15.05 28.31
C GLU A 495 -17.23 14.68 29.56
N GLN A 496 -16.94 13.38 29.73
CA GLN A 496 -16.26 12.83 30.91
C GLN A 496 -15.09 11.93 30.51
N PRO A 497 -13.94 12.50 30.07
CA PRO A 497 -12.76 11.72 29.77
C PRO A 497 -12.22 11.05 31.04
N ALA A 498 -11.88 9.76 30.96
CA ALA A 498 -11.44 8.94 32.10
C ALA A 498 -10.10 9.41 32.71
N SER A 499 -9.27 10.11 31.93
CA SER A 499 -7.98 10.63 32.35
C SER A 499 -7.57 11.86 31.55
N MET A 500 -6.57 12.59 32.04
CA MET A 500 -5.95 13.70 31.30
C MET A 500 -5.43 13.24 29.95
N ARG A 501 -4.91 12.01 29.87
CA ARG A 501 -4.38 11.47 28.61
C ARG A 501 -5.49 11.27 27.56
N VAL A 502 -6.66 10.80 27.97
CA VAL A 502 -7.84 10.71 27.08
C VAL A 502 -8.28 12.10 26.64
N ALA A 503 -8.33 13.07 27.55
CA ALA A 503 -8.67 14.45 27.22
C ALA A 503 -7.73 15.08 26.19
N GLU A 504 -6.43 14.86 26.34
CA GLU A 504 -5.40 15.30 25.36
C GLU A 504 -5.62 14.67 23.98
N LEU A 505 -5.85 13.34 23.92
CA LEU A 505 -6.08 12.62 22.68
C LEU A 505 -7.36 13.05 21.96
N LEU A 506 -8.36 13.49 22.71
CA LEU A 506 -9.61 14.06 22.19
C LEU A 506 -9.50 15.57 21.89
N GLY A 507 -8.35 16.20 22.14
CA GLY A 507 -8.17 17.63 21.93
C GLY A 507 -9.06 18.51 22.81
N LEU A 508 -9.45 18.02 23.99
CA LEU A 508 -10.31 18.76 24.90
C LEU A 508 -9.54 19.84 25.63
N HIS A 509 -10.15 20.99 25.75
CA HIS A 509 -9.62 22.14 26.48
C HIS A 509 -10.37 22.34 27.80
N ASN A 510 -9.79 23.12 28.70
CA ASN A 510 -10.36 23.45 30.01
C ASN A 510 -10.72 22.22 30.82
N VAL A 511 -9.83 21.25 30.86
CA VAL A 511 -9.96 20.00 31.61
C VAL A 511 -8.69 19.79 32.45
N GLY A 512 -8.87 19.21 33.63
CA GLY A 512 -7.75 18.99 34.55
C GLY A 512 -8.13 18.11 35.74
N GLU A 513 -7.15 17.94 36.63
CA GLU A 513 -7.36 17.29 37.91
C GLU A 513 -7.43 18.33 39.02
N GLY A 514 -8.24 18.07 40.02
CA GLY A 514 -8.37 18.92 41.21
C GLY A 514 -8.71 18.12 42.45
N SER A 515 -8.76 18.77 43.60
CA SER A 515 -9.09 18.16 44.89
C SER A 515 -10.32 18.85 45.52
N VAL A 516 -11.20 18.06 46.11
CA VAL A 516 -12.38 18.58 46.77
C VAL A 516 -11.98 19.25 48.09
N THR A 517 -12.27 20.55 48.26
CA THR A 517 -11.93 21.32 49.45
C THR A 517 -13.12 21.47 50.42
N ALA A 518 -14.35 21.48 49.88
CA ALA A 518 -15.60 21.52 50.61
C ALA A 518 -16.73 20.94 49.76
N PRO A 519 -17.88 20.58 50.32
CA PRO A 519 -19.06 20.17 49.55
C PRO A 519 -19.39 21.21 48.46
N GLY A 520 -19.48 20.79 47.24
CA GLY A 520 -19.72 21.66 46.08
C GLY A 520 -18.54 22.58 45.68
N ARG A 521 -17.33 22.36 46.18
CA ARG A 521 -16.13 23.14 45.82
C ARG A 521 -14.94 22.27 45.53
N ILE A 522 -14.25 22.57 44.41
CA ILE A 522 -13.04 21.89 43.98
C ILE A 522 -11.92 22.91 43.80
N GLU A 523 -10.74 22.60 44.27
CA GLU A 523 -9.50 23.32 44.00
C GLU A 523 -8.85 22.75 42.74
N ILE A 524 -8.66 23.58 41.72
CA ILE A 524 -8.24 23.17 40.35
C ILE A 524 -6.84 23.70 39.99
N GLY A 525 -6.09 24.23 40.94
CA GLY A 525 -4.75 24.76 40.74
C GLY A 525 -4.26 25.44 42.03
N ASN A 526 -3.23 26.27 41.94
CA ASN A 526 -2.59 26.92 43.09
C ASN A 526 -3.56 27.88 43.83
N GLY A 527 -4.50 27.32 44.60
CA GLY A 527 -5.49 28.08 45.35
C GLY A 527 -6.74 28.54 44.55
N LEU A 528 -6.87 28.16 43.29
CA LEU A 528 -8.08 28.45 42.51
C LEU A 528 -9.19 27.47 42.85
N THR A 529 -10.15 27.95 43.64
CA THR A 529 -11.33 27.16 44.06
C THR A 529 -12.57 27.60 43.27
N ILE A 530 -13.26 26.65 42.66
CA ILE A 530 -14.47 26.87 41.88
C ILE A 530 -15.64 26.10 42.50
N ALA A 531 -16.86 26.65 42.37
CA ALA A 531 -18.07 25.96 42.74
C ALA A 531 -18.49 24.95 41.64
N THR A 532 -19.16 23.89 42.01
CA THR A 532 -19.65 22.84 41.11
C THR A 532 -21.15 22.71 41.21
N ALA A 533 -21.85 22.62 40.07
CA ALA A 533 -23.33 22.52 40.03
C ALA A 533 -23.91 21.23 40.68
N HIS A 534 -23.06 20.20 40.89
CA HIS A 534 -23.49 18.88 41.42
C HIS A 534 -23.09 18.73 42.89
N GLY A 535 -23.87 19.38 43.79
CA GLY A 535 -23.70 19.30 45.24
C GLY A 535 -24.17 18.00 45.92
N ASP A 536 -24.83 17.09 45.23
CA ASP A 536 -25.54 15.94 45.81
C ASP A 536 -24.80 14.60 45.83
N GLN A 537 -23.58 14.52 45.34
CA GLN A 537 -22.78 13.31 45.54
C GLN A 537 -21.98 13.42 46.83
N GLU A 538 -22.05 12.40 47.71
CA GLU A 538 -21.17 12.22 48.88
C GLU A 538 -19.68 12.08 48.42
N ILE A 539 -19.07 13.21 48.09
CA ILE A 539 -17.65 13.27 47.69
C ILE A 539 -16.89 13.70 48.93
N ALA A 540 -15.91 12.87 49.35
CA ALA A 540 -15.10 13.17 50.55
C ALA A 540 -14.16 14.35 50.26
N VAL A 541 -14.01 15.23 51.27
CA VAL A 541 -12.99 16.30 51.22
C VAL A 541 -11.60 15.68 51.10
N GLY A 542 -10.79 16.21 50.19
CA GLY A 542 -9.46 15.69 49.83
C GLY A 542 -9.46 14.67 48.68
N GLN A 543 -10.61 14.26 48.18
CA GLN A 543 -10.69 13.35 47.05
C GLN A 543 -10.24 14.03 45.74
N ARG A 544 -9.41 13.34 44.95
CA ARG A 544 -8.99 13.82 43.63
C ARG A 544 -10.12 13.54 42.62
N MET A 545 -10.44 14.54 41.82
CA MET A 545 -11.50 14.52 40.82
C MET A 545 -10.96 15.07 39.50
N MET A 546 -11.53 14.61 38.41
CA MET A 546 -11.41 15.31 37.13
C MET A 546 -12.42 16.45 37.09
N TRP A 547 -12.02 17.55 36.45
CA TRP A 547 -12.92 18.66 36.16
C TRP A 547 -12.84 19.07 34.71
N ARG A 548 -13.94 19.60 34.20
CA ARG A 548 -14.04 20.24 32.90
C ARG A 548 -14.90 21.48 33.01
N ILE A 549 -14.45 22.55 32.36
CA ILE A 549 -15.19 23.81 32.30
C ILE A 549 -15.48 24.11 30.82
N SER A 550 -16.75 24.29 30.49
CA SER A 550 -17.14 24.70 29.13
C SER A 550 -16.49 26.04 28.78
N SER A 551 -15.95 26.17 27.56
CA SER A 551 -15.40 27.45 27.09
C SER A 551 -16.41 28.61 27.10
N HIS A 552 -17.70 28.27 27.06
CA HIS A 552 -18.79 29.25 27.15
C HIS A 552 -19.13 29.65 28.60
N ALA A 553 -18.67 28.88 29.60
CA ALA A 553 -18.87 29.16 31.00
C ALA A 553 -17.78 30.07 31.59
N VAL A 554 -16.74 30.36 30.84
CA VAL A 554 -15.65 31.26 31.26
C VAL A 554 -15.87 32.61 30.61
N HIS A 555 -16.18 33.61 31.42
CA HIS A 555 -16.50 34.96 30.97
C HIS A 555 -15.43 35.95 31.36
N LEU A 556 -14.95 36.75 30.42
CA LEU A 556 -14.07 37.89 30.71
C LEU A 556 -14.92 39.05 31.22
N CYS A 557 -14.67 39.44 32.47
CA CYS A 557 -15.40 40.54 33.16
C CYS A 557 -14.37 41.47 33.82
N PRO A 558 -14.54 42.80 33.75
CA PRO A 558 -13.63 43.75 34.42
C PRO A 558 -13.54 43.51 35.94
N ASP A 559 -14.66 43.12 36.56
CA ASP A 559 -14.81 42.90 38.01
C ASP A 559 -14.84 41.40 38.37
N GLY A 560 -14.40 40.50 37.46
CA GLY A 560 -14.46 39.06 37.65
C GLY A 560 -13.72 38.58 38.89
N ALA A 561 -14.16 37.47 39.47
CA ALA A 561 -13.64 36.95 40.74
C ALA A 561 -12.17 36.52 40.66
N HIS A 562 -11.74 36.04 39.48
CA HIS A 562 -10.40 35.43 39.31
C HIS A 562 -9.51 36.31 38.41
N ALA A 563 -8.35 36.70 38.91
CA ALA A 563 -7.35 37.48 38.18
C ALA A 563 -6.36 36.57 37.48
N GLY A 564 -5.97 36.92 36.27
CA GLY A 564 -5.01 36.18 35.44
C GLY A 564 -4.35 37.03 34.37
N VAL A 565 -3.66 36.35 33.48
CA VAL A 565 -2.92 36.99 32.38
C VAL A 565 -3.23 36.25 31.07
N VAL A 566 -3.33 37.00 29.97
CA VAL A 566 -3.44 36.46 28.63
C VAL A 566 -2.10 35.83 28.23
N GLU A 567 -2.05 34.51 28.09
CA GLU A 567 -0.84 33.77 27.72
C GLU A 567 -0.64 33.78 26.20
N ALA A 568 -1.72 33.59 25.42
CA ALA A 568 -1.67 33.59 23.96
C ALA A 568 -3.00 34.02 23.34
N VAL A 569 -2.94 34.54 22.12
CA VAL A 569 -4.13 34.85 21.31
C VAL A 569 -3.98 34.12 19.98
N GLU A 570 -4.86 33.16 19.73
CA GLU A 570 -4.82 32.29 18.56
C GLU A 570 -6.07 32.46 17.68
N LEU A 571 -5.91 32.30 16.36
CA LEU A 571 -7.03 32.21 15.42
C LEU A 571 -7.23 30.74 15.05
N ARG A 572 -8.32 30.13 15.49
CA ARG A 572 -8.68 28.73 15.17
C ARG A 572 -9.96 28.73 14.33
N ARG A 573 -9.88 28.18 13.11
CA ARG A 573 -11.02 28.07 12.17
C ARG A 573 -11.77 29.38 11.89
N GLY A 574 -11.08 30.53 11.98
CA GLY A 574 -11.69 31.85 11.79
C GLY A 574 -12.27 32.47 13.06
N GLU A 575 -12.31 31.75 14.15
CA GLU A 575 -12.67 32.25 15.47
C GLU A 575 -11.45 32.57 16.30
N ARG A 576 -11.52 33.63 17.09
CA ARG A 576 -10.45 34.07 17.97
C ARG A 576 -10.56 33.36 19.29
N TYR A 577 -9.50 32.63 19.67
CA TYR A 577 -9.35 31.99 20.97
C TYR A 577 -8.30 32.73 21.77
N VAL A 578 -8.57 32.88 23.05
CA VAL A 578 -7.67 33.49 24.01
C VAL A 578 -7.31 32.46 25.07
N ARG A 579 -6.02 32.20 25.23
CA ARG A 579 -5.51 31.36 26.30
C ARG A 579 -5.17 32.21 27.48
N LEU A 580 -5.79 31.92 28.61
CA LEU A 580 -5.61 32.61 29.87
C LEU A 580 -4.86 31.72 30.85
N ASN A 581 -3.97 32.31 31.64
CA ASN A 581 -3.35 31.65 32.78
C ASN A 581 -3.87 32.28 34.08
N ILE A 582 -4.56 31.48 34.88
CA ILE A 582 -5.17 31.89 36.14
C ILE A 582 -4.70 30.96 37.24
N ALA A 583 -3.95 31.43 38.17
CA ALA A 583 -3.38 30.63 39.27
C ALA A 583 -2.60 29.37 38.78
N GLY A 584 -1.96 29.46 37.60
CA GLY A 584 -1.25 28.33 36.98
C GLY A 584 -2.12 27.37 36.17
N VAL A 585 -3.44 27.59 36.11
CA VAL A 585 -4.39 26.82 35.27
C VAL A 585 -4.62 27.55 33.96
N ARG A 586 -4.57 26.80 32.85
CA ARG A 586 -4.80 27.32 31.50
C ARG A 586 -6.25 27.16 31.09
N PHE A 587 -6.84 28.27 30.63
CA PHE A 587 -8.21 28.27 30.08
C PHE A 587 -8.16 28.76 28.64
N ASP A 588 -8.70 27.99 27.72
CA ASP A 588 -8.94 28.38 26.34
C ASP A 588 -10.40 28.86 26.22
N ILE A 589 -10.61 30.12 25.86
CA ILE A 589 -11.93 30.71 25.68
C ILE A 589 -12.08 31.26 24.27
N ALA A 590 -13.26 31.13 23.69
CA ALA A 590 -13.63 31.83 22.45
C ALA A 590 -13.96 33.28 22.77
N ASN A 591 -13.22 34.24 22.21
CA ASN A 591 -13.47 35.66 22.46
C ASN A 591 -13.19 36.52 21.22
N GLY A 592 -14.19 37.29 20.83
CA GLY A 592 -14.09 38.24 19.71
C GLY A 592 -13.45 39.58 20.07
N ASP A 593 -13.10 39.89 21.34
CA ASP A 593 -12.51 41.18 21.72
C ASP A 593 -11.11 41.34 21.15
N THR A 594 -10.96 42.28 20.22
CA THR A 594 -9.69 42.55 19.53
C THR A 594 -8.68 43.33 20.36
N ARG A 595 -9.06 43.80 21.54
CA ARG A 595 -8.20 44.62 22.43
C ARG A 595 -7.27 43.79 23.28
N LEU A 596 -7.57 42.49 23.50
CA LEU A 596 -6.73 41.58 24.28
C LEU A 596 -5.44 41.28 23.53
N ARG A 597 -4.29 41.44 24.22
CA ARG A 597 -2.95 41.08 23.72
C ARG A 597 -2.26 40.15 24.70
N GLU A 598 -1.29 39.39 24.23
CA GLU A 598 -0.41 38.59 25.09
C GLU A 598 0.22 39.47 26.19
N GLY A 599 0.28 38.94 27.40
CA GLY A 599 0.76 39.65 28.59
C GLY A 599 -0.26 40.61 29.22
N SER A 600 -1.45 40.83 28.62
CA SER A 600 -2.47 41.71 29.22
C SER A 600 -3.06 41.08 30.49
N PRO A 601 -3.23 41.85 31.57
CA PRO A 601 -3.97 41.39 32.72
C PRO A 601 -5.46 41.19 32.35
N CYS A 602 -6.09 40.18 32.90
CA CYS A 602 -7.51 39.90 32.70
C CYS A 602 -8.14 39.43 34.02
N ARG A 603 -9.47 39.53 34.06
CA ARG A 603 -10.25 38.93 35.14
C ARG A 603 -11.38 38.11 34.53
N ILE A 604 -11.71 37.00 35.15
CA ILE A 604 -12.78 36.10 34.69
C ILE A 604 -13.75 35.78 35.80
N ASP A 605 -14.96 35.46 35.36
CA ASP A 605 -15.93 34.71 36.13
C ASP A 605 -16.21 33.37 35.48
N ILE A 606 -16.49 32.36 36.28
CA ILE A 606 -16.82 31.01 35.84
C ILE A 606 -18.26 30.72 36.28
N ASP A 607 -19.11 30.39 35.30
CA ASP A 607 -20.47 29.96 35.56
C ASP A 607 -20.49 28.52 36.11
N ASP A 608 -20.98 28.33 37.33
CA ASP A 608 -21.04 27.04 38.00
C ASP A 608 -21.82 25.98 37.21
N ALA A 609 -22.82 26.40 36.43
CA ALA A 609 -23.59 25.51 35.57
C ALA A 609 -22.77 24.86 34.45
N GLY A 610 -21.66 25.49 34.06
CA GLY A 610 -20.74 24.96 33.05
C GLY A 610 -19.56 24.15 33.61
N VAL A 611 -19.52 23.89 34.90
CA VAL A 611 -18.49 23.12 35.58
C VAL A 611 -18.96 21.69 35.82
N SER A 612 -18.30 20.74 35.20
CA SER A 612 -18.51 19.30 35.39
C SER A 612 -17.37 18.69 36.19
N VAL A 613 -17.66 17.83 37.17
CA VAL A 613 -16.68 17.08 37.97
C VAL A 613 -17.08 15.61 38.07
N TRP A 614 -16.08 14.71 37.99
CA TRP A 614 -16.30 13.26 38.12
C TRP A 614 -15.04 12.58 38.70
N LYS A 615 -15.24 11.37 39.23
CA LYS A 615 -14.13 10.59 39.83
C LYS A 615 -13.11 10.18 38.78
N LEU A 616 -11.82 10.23 39.14
CA LEU A 616 -10.78 9.55 38.37
C LEU A 616 -11.09 8.05 38.35
N SER A 617 -11.13 7.46 37.15
CA SER A 617 -11.38 6.03 36.95
C SER A 617 -10.09 5.20 37.01
#